data_f91d16cf53c5a850a0ea7a18a8eebd66
#
_entry.id   f91d16cf53c5a850a0ea7a18a8eebd66
#
_cell.length_a   1.000
_cell.length_b   1.000
_cell.length_c   1.000
_cell.angle_alpha   90.00
_cell.angle_beta   90.00
_cell.angle_gamma   90.00
#
_symmetry.space_group_name_H-M   'P 1'
#
loop_
_entity.id
_entity.type
_entity.pdbx_description
1 polymer ?
#
loop_
_entity_poly.entity_id
_entity_poly.type
_entity_poly.pdbx_seq_one_letter_code
_entity_poly.pdbx_strand_id
1 'polypeptide(L)'
;MTYNWCHGPSCHTYRTQSRVRGSKGNKVLRTIKIKHDSNYRSNEHYSMFNYFCNQNCLMEYIRTHLQSIVAIAPRREALETPIKDPTKNTDNHYYSQWVIEKKVG
;
A
#
# COMPACT_ATOMS: atom_id res chain seq x y z
N MET A 1 9.82 -17.67 15.14
CA MET A 1 9.70 -16.98 13.85
C MET A 1 8.27 -17.06 13.34
N THR A 2 7.66 -15.91 13.11
CA THR A 2 6.29 -15.87 12.57
C THR A 2 6.34 -15.68 11.06
N TYR A 3 5.27 -16.04 10.40
CA TYR A 3 5.17 -15.83 8.97
C TYR A 3 3.74 -15.54 8.58
N ASN A 4 3.57 -14.93 7.42
CA ASN A 4 2.29 -14.73 6.78
C ASN A 4 2.35 -15.27 5.36
N TRP A 5 1.21 -15.70 4.84
CA TRP A 5 1.08 -15.94 3.41
C TRP A 5 0.74 -14.64 2.73
N CYS A 6 1.30 -14.42 1.52
CA CYS A 6 0.96 -13.24 0.75
C CYS A 6 -0.55 -13.15 0.53
N HIS A 7 -1.12 -11.99 0.74
CA HIS A 7 -2.57 -11.79 0.62
C HIS A 7 -3.01 -11.39 -0.78
N GLY A 8 -2.08 -11.37 -1.74
CA GLY A 8 -2.44 -11.08 -3.13
C GLY A 8 -3.42 -12.10 -3.67
N PRO A 9 -4.56 -11.68 -4.23
CA PRO A 9 -5.61 -12.61 -4.68
C PRO A 9 -5.13 -13.59 -5.75
N SER A 10 -4.16 -13.20 -6.57
CA SER A 10 -3.65 -14.03 -7.63
C SER A 10 -2.18 -14.40 -7.45
N CYS A 11 -1.64 -14.24 -6.23
CA CYS A 11 -0.23 -14.52 -5.97
C CYS A 11 0.16 -15.95 -6.41
N HIS A 12 -0.71 -16.90 -6.16
CA HIS A 12 -0.49 -18.31 -6.48
C HIS A 12 -0.61 -18.62 -7.98
N THR A 13 -0.93 -17.64 -8.80
CA THR A 13 -1.08 -17.85 -10.25
C THR A 13 0.09 -17.29 -11.07
N TYR A 14 0.98 -16.53 -10.46
CA TYR A 14 2.10 -15.94 -11.17
C TYR A 14 3.14 -17.01 -11.50
N ARG A 15 3.57 -17.03 -12.76
CA ARG A 15 4.49 -18.04 -13.27
C ARG A 15 5.94 -17.63 -13.01
N THR A 16 6.31 -17.56 -11.73
CA THR A 16 7.67 -17.23 -11.34
C THR A 16 8.29 -18.41 -10.62
N GLN A 17 9.61 -18.53 -10.73
CA GLN A 17 10.35 -19.63 -10.11
C GLN A 17 10.17 -19.64 -8.60
N SER A 18 10.05 -18.47 -8.00
CA SER A 18 9.90 -18.34 -6.55
C SER A 18 8.61 -18.98 -6.03
N ARG A 19 7.63 -19.20 -6.89
CA ARG A 19 6.34 -19.78 -6.49
C ARG A 19 6.21 -21.26 -6.79
N VAL A 20 7.20 -21.83 -7.46
CA VAL A 20 7.14 -23.27 -7.81
C VAL A 20 7.44 -24.11 -6.56
N ARG A 21 6.55 -25.04 -6.28
CA ARG A 21 6.68 -25.97 -5.16
C ARG A 21 6.19 -27.35 -5.59
N GLY A 22 6.53 -28.35 -4.80
CA GLY A 22 6.08 -29.71 -5.05
C GLY A 22 7.17 -30.59 -5.63
N SER A 23 6.90 -31.90 -5.70
CA SER A 23 7.82 -32.88 -6.21
C SER A 23 7.69 -33.03 -7.73
N LYS A 24 8.63 -33.72 -8.32
CA LYS A 24 8.61 -33.98 -9.76
C LYS A 24 7.31 -34.70 -10.15
N GLY A 25 6.64 -34.17 -11.15
CA GLY A 25 5.36 -34.69 -11.59
C GLY A 25 4.16 -34.12 -10.85
N ASN A 26 4.39 -33.42 -9.73
CA ASN A 26 3.32 -32.85 -8.90
C ASN A 26 3.62 -31.39 -8.53
N LYS A 27 4.16 -30.64 -9.48
CA LYS A 27 4.52 -29.25 -9.26
C LYS A 27 3.27 -28.38 -9.19
N VAL A 28 3.32 -27.37 -8.31
CA VAL A 28 2.25 -26.39 -8.17
C VAL A 28 2.86 -25.00 -8.06
N LEU A 29 2.05 -24.01 -8.36
CA LEU A 29 2.37 -22.63 -8.04
C LEU A 29 1.74 -22.30 -6.69
N ARG A 30 2.53 -21.80 -5.78
CA ARG A 30 2.08 -21.54 -4.42
C ARG A 30 2.23 -20.07 -4.06
N THR A 31 1.33 -19.58 -3.22
CA THR A 31 1.43 -18.25 -2.62
C THR A 31 2.76 -18.11 -1.90
N ILE A 32 3.36 -16.94 -2.00
CA ILE A 32 4.65 -16.66 -1.35
C ILE A 32 4.48 -16.59 0.15
N LYS A 33 5.39 -17.23 0.86
CA LYS A 33 5.47 -17.19 2.32
C LYS A 33 6.38 -16.02 2.71
N ILE A 34 5.85 -15.14 3.54
CA ILE A 34 6.58 -13.97 4.02
C ILE A 34 6.96 -14.21 5.47
N LYS A 35 8.26 -14.28 5.73
CA LYS A 35 8.77 -14.52 7.08
C LYS A 35 8.98 -13.21 7.80
N HIS A 36 8.58 -13.16 9.06
CA HIS A 36 8.88 -12.05 9.95
C HIS A 36 10.07 -12.41 10.81
N ASP A 37 11.00 -11.50 10.93
CA ASP A 37 12.08 -11.64 11.87
C ASP A 37 11.67 -10.92 13.16
N SER A 38 11.61 -11.65 14.26
CA SER A 38 11.18 -11.09 15.52
C SER A 38 12.20 -10.06 16.09
N ASN A 39 13.38 -9.99 15.51
CA ASN A 39 14.39 -9.02 15.91
C ASN A 39 14.21 -7.66 15.24
N TYR A 40 13.28 -7.54 14.33
CA TYR A 40 13.05 -6.27 13.66
C TYR A 40 12.40 -5.26 14.59
N ARG A 41 12.56 -4.00 14.24
CA ARG A 41 12.01 -2.89 15.00
C ARG A 41 10.48 -2.93 14.99
N SER A 42 9.87 -2.40 16.04
CA SER A 42 8.44 -2.48 16.23
C SER A 42 7.61 -1.89 15.10
N ASN A 43 8.12 -0.87 14.40
CA ASN A 43 7.39 -0.25 13.30
C ASN A 43 7.24 -1.18 12.09
N GLU A 44 7.97 -2.26 12.02
CA GLU A 44 7.86 -3.22 10.92
C GLU A 44 6.58 -4.03 10.99
N HIS A 45 5.93 -4.09 12.12
CA HIS A 45 4.63 -4.75 12.25
C HIS A 45 3.56 -4.08 11.43
N TYR A 46 3.75 -2.81 11.09
CA TYR A 46 2.78 -2.04 10.33
C TYR A 46 3.11 -1.96 8.85
N SER A 47 4.17 -2.63 8.41
CA SER A 47 4.53 -2.63 7.01
C SER A 47 3.55 -3.47 6.21
N MET A 48 3.08 -2.92 5.11
CA MET A 48 2.21 -3.66 4.19
C MET A 48 2.93 -4.85 3.56
N PHE A 49 4.25 -4.77 3.46
CA PHE A 49 5.06 -5.86 2.88
C PHE A 49 5.26 -7.03 3.83
N ASN A 50 4.70 -6.96 5.04
CA ASN A 50 4.57 -8.13 5.90
C ASN A 50 3.44 -9.05 5.45
N TYR A 51 2.56 -8.56 4.58
CA TYR A 51 1.38 -9.29 4.12
C TYR A 51 1.35 -9.50 2.62
N PHE A 52 2.30 -8.93 1.89
CA PHE A 52 2.36 -9.01 0.43
C PHE A 52 3.80 -9.19 -0.02
N CYS A 53 4.00 -10.08 -0.97
CA CYS A 53 5.35 -10.36 -1.46
C CYS A 53 5.88 -9.26 -2.39
N ASN A 54 4.99 -8.48 -2.98
CA ASN A 54 5.38 -7.35 -3.84
C ASN A 54 4.24 -6.36 -3.93
N GLN A 55 4.52 -5.23 -4.59
CA GLN A 55 3.57 -4.14 -4.73
C GLN A 55 2.37 -4.54 -5.60
N ASN A 56 2.58 -5.36 -6.61
CA ASN A 56 1.48 -5.80 -7.47
C ASN A 56 0.43 -6.59 -6.70
N CYS A 57 0.87 -7.46 -5.79
CA CYS A 57 -0.04 -8.22 -4.94
C CYS A 57 -0.83 -7.28 -4.02
N LEU A 58 -0.16 -6.28 -3.46
CA LEU A 58 -0.80 -5.28 -2.61
C LEU A 58 -1.88 -4.51 -3.39
N MET A 59 -1.53 -4.01 -4.56
CA MET A 59 -2.45 -3.23 -5.36
C MET A 59 -3.66 -4.05 -5.82
N GLU A 60 -3.43 -5.30 -6.17
CA GLU A 60 -4.50 -6.19 -6.58
C GLU A 60 -5.46 -6.48 -5.43
N TYR A 61 -4.93 -6.68 -4.24
CA TYR A 61 -5.74 -6.88 -3.03
C TYR A 61 -6.62 -5.65 -2.77
N ILE A 62 -6.03 -4.47 -2.86
CA ILE A 62 -6.76 -3.22 -2.64
C ILE A 62 -7.89 -3.07 -3.66
N ARG A 63 -7.63 -3.34 -4.94
CA ARG A 63 -8.65 -3.25 -5.98
C ARG A 63 -9.79 -4.22 -5.74
N THR A 64 -9.45 -5.45 -5.36
CA THR A 64 -10.45 -6.50 -5.16
C THR A 64 -11.37 -6.18 -4.00
N HIS A 65 -10.82 -5.59 -2.93
CA HIS A 65 -11.56 -5.35 -1.70
C HIS A 65 -11.86 -3.88 -1.45
N LEU A 66 -11.71 -3.04 -2.47
CA LEU A 66 -11.78 -1.59 -2.31
C LEU A 66 -13.09 -1.15 -1.67
N GLN A 67 -14.20 -1.68 -2.12
CA GLN A 67 -15.52 -1.29 -1.59
C GLN A 67 -15.66 -1.67 -0.12
N SER A 68 -15.19 -2.85 0.23
CA SER A 68 -15.22 -3.30 1.63
C SER A 68 -14.34 -2.46 2.51
N ILE A 69 -13.16 -2.07 2.01
CA ILE A 69 -12.23 -1.23 2.76
C ILE A 69 -12.86 0.14 3.03
N VAL A 70 -13.44 0.75 2.00
CA VAL A 70 -14.08 2.06 2.13
C VAL A 70 -15.30 1.98 3.06
N ALA A 71 -16.02 0.85 3.05
CA ALA A 71 -17.20 0.68 3.88
C ALA A 71 -16.88 0.62 5.37
N ILE A 72 -15.63 0.30 5.75
CA ILE A 72 -15.23 0.29 7.15
C ILE A 72 -15.32 1.70 7.74
N ALA A 73 -14.90 2.71 6.99
CA ALA A 73 -14.93 4.09 7.47
C ALA A 73 -15.26 5.03 6.30
N PRO A 74 -16.50 5.00 5.83
CA PRO A 74 -16.87 5.83 4.69
C PRO A 74 -16.86 7.30 5.09
N ARG A 75 -16.35 8.13 4.20
CA ARG A 75 -16.35 9.57 4.42
C ARG A 75 -17.53 10.18 3.65
N ARG A 76 -18.46 10.71 4.38
CA ARG A 76 -19.67 11.30 3.80
C ARG A 76 -19.62 12.82 3.71
N GLU A 77 -18.66 13.42 4.41
CA GLU A 77 -18.45 14.85 4.40
C GLU A 77 -17.01 15.16 4.10
N ALA A 78 -16.78 16.30 3.45
CA ALA A 78 -15.41 16.72 3.19
C ALA A 78 -14.72 17.09 4.49
N LEU A 79 -13.43 16.77 4.57
CA LEU A 79 -12.58 17.34 5.60
C LEU A 79 -12.06 18.67 5.08
N GLU A 80 -12.00 19.66 5.96
CA GLU A 80 -11.57 20.98 5.58
C GLU A 80 -10.45 21.45 6.48
N THR A 81 -9.44 22.04 5.87
CA THR A 81 -8.34 22.67 6.60
C THR A 81 -8.37 24.16 6.30
N PRO A 82 -8.62 25.01 7.31
CA PRO A 82 -8.61 26.46 7.07
C PRO A 82 -7.25 26.92 6.58
N ILE A 83 -7.28 27.78 5.58
CA ILE A 83 -6.04 28.32 4.99
C ILE A 83 -6.18 29.84 4.91
N LYS A 84 -5.04 30.50 4.85
CA LYS A 84 -4.99 31.92 4.54
C LYS A 84 -5.34 32.11 3.06
N ASP A 85 -5.78 33.30 2.71
CA ASP A 85 -6.09 33.60 1.32
C ASP A 85 -4.85 33.31 0.46
N PRO A 86 -5.01 32.52 -0.60
CA PRO A 86 -3.87 32.21 -1.47
C PRO A 86 -3.34 33.49 -2.11
N THR A 87 -2.01 33.61 -2.15
CA THR A 87 -1.35 34.73 -2.80
C THR A 87 -0.51 34.20 -3.95
N LYS A 88 -0.43 35.00 -4.99
CA LYS A 88 0.35 34.62 -6.16
C LYS A 88 1.78 35.16 -6.04
N ASN A 89 2.75 34.26 -6.13
CA ASN A 89 4.15 34.64 -6.11
C ASN A 89 4.55 35.14 -7.49
N THR A 90 4.84 36.42 -7.62
CA THR A 90 5.21 37.05 -8.89
C THR A 90 6.71 37.30 -9.02
N ASP A 91 7.51 36.89 -8.06
CA ASP A 91 8.94 37.12 -8.04
C ASP A 91 9.69 36.33 -9.14
N ASN A 92 9.06 35.31 -9.68
CA ASN A 92 9.64 34.47 -10.70
C ASN A 92 8.99 34.80 -12.05
N HIS A 93 9.78 35.28 -12.99
CA HIS A 93 9.28 35.68 -14.31
C HIS A 93 8.79 34.52 -15.16
N TYR A 94 9.22 33.32 -14.85
CA TYR A 94 8.89 32.14 -15.66
C TYR A 94 7.72 31.34 -15.13
N TYR A 95 7.47 31.41 -13.82
CA TYR A 95 6.45 30.60 -13.19
C TYR A 95 5.62 31.44 -12.23
N SER A 96 4.32 31.33 -12.38
CA SER A 96 3.38 31.87 -11.39
C SER A 96 3.02 30.74 -10.44
N GLN A 97 3.39 30.87 -9.19
CA GLN A 97 3.06 29.88 -8.17
C GLN A 97 2.18 30.50 -7.10
N TRP A 98 1.16 29.77 -6.73
CA TRP A 98 0.32 30.16 -5.62
C TRP A 98 0.97 29.76 -4.31
N VAL A 99 0.96 30.66 -3.35
CA VAL A 99 1.42 30.36 -2.00
C VAL A 99 0.18 30.02 -1.17
N ILE A 100 0.16 28.80 -0.64
CA ILE A 100 -0.96 28.30 0.15
C ILE A 100 -0.44 27.95 1.54
N GLU A 101 -0.97 28.62 2.55
CA GLU A 101 -0.55 28.43 3.94
C GLU A 101 -1.74 28.12 4.81
N LYS A 102 -1.55 27.19 5.74
CA LYS A 102 -2.57 26.84 6.71
C LYS A 102 -2.74 27.97 7.72
N LYS A 103 -3.97 28.22 8.13
CA LYS A 103 -4.22 29.13 9.24
C LYS A 103 -3.71 28.51 10.53
N VAL A 104 -3.05 29.34 11.33
CA VAL A 104 -2.57 28.95 12.64
C VAL A 104 -3.56 29.49 13.67
N GLY A 105 -4.01 28.61 14.53
CA GLY A 105 -4.89 29.08 15.60
C GLY A 105 -5.98 28.15 15.97
#